data_836e8d17705217d3db7a86e4edf144b6
#
_entry.id   836e8d17705217d3db7a86e4edf144b6
#
_cell.length_a   1.000
_cell.length_b   1.000
_cell.length_c   1.000
_cell.angle_alpha   90.00
_cell.angle_beta   90.00
_cell.angle_gamma   90.00
#
_symmetry.space_group_name_H-M   'P 1'
#
loop_
_entity.id
_entity.type
_entity.pdbx_description
1 polymer ?
#
loop_
_entity_poly.entity_id
_entity_poly.type
_entity_poly.pdbx_seq_one_letter_code
_entity_poly.pdbx_strand_id
1 'polypeptide(L)'
;MGGRGIVRVALALGCLAAACAVPGPANAQSSAATAAAAADEHPYYGPRLIEEKVRIPASGYSIAATILRPEGQGPYGAVILNHGVAASARERARESSDLLINSAAVFARRGYVVVLPLRRGFGATGGEMAEDPGSCADPDYFHAEANAAADVMAAYSYTRALPYVDGSHMILAGQSAGGMVSLFTAGTRNPPGLVAVLSFAGGRGGDPDLTPGVPCAVDAVGRVFEEAGKTLHVPVLFNYAENDLYFSPKVTRGWVERFNSHGAHAEYVLQPPFGKDGHYLFADTLGVRFWLPTVESFLSRHSVAFARLDATDPEQQPLLALDRVPNIRSDACRGLYRAFLEAPGPRAYAVSADGRCGFAAGLQDARDVAIQQCGRVAKGGCSLYAVDGEVVWKQSAAGQSAPTQ
;
A
#
# COMPACT_ATOMS: atom_id res chain seq x y z
N MET A 1 31.29 67.94 4.66
CA MET A 1 30.47 69.00 4.07
C MET A 1 29.06 68.43 3.94
N GLY A 2 28.24 68.76 4.67
CA GLY A 2 27.12 69.66 4.91
C GLY A 2 25.88 68.76 4.83
N GLY A 3 24.96 68.67 5.71
CA GLY A 3 24.47 69.53 6.76
C GLY A 3 22.93 69.45 6.76
N ARG A 4 22.36 69.12 7.92
CA ARG A 4 21.10 69.61 8.50
C ARG A 4 19.77 69.44 7.67
N GLY A 5 18.69 68.91 8.22
CA GLY A 5 17.87 69.61 9.14
C GLY A 5 16.70 68.81 9.70
N ILE A 6 16.57 69.04 10.98
CA ILE A 6 15.48 68.59 11.86
C ILE A 6 14.30 69.56 11.71
N VAL A 7 13.07 69.05 11.60
CA VAL A 7 11.88 69.83 11.99
C VAL A 7 10.98 68.97 12.86
N ARG A 8 10.90 69.33 14.12
CA ARG A 8 9.86 68.96 15.10
C ARG A 8 8.72 69.97 14.95
N VAL A 9 7.49 69.44 14.90
CA VAL A 9 6.30 70.23 15.25
C VAL A 9 5.44 69.39 16.20
N ALA A 10 5.32 69.96 17.41
CA ALA A 10 4.34 69.53 18.42
C ALA A 10 3.14 70.47 18.36
N LEU A 11 1.98 70.02 18.69
CA LEU A 11 0.77 70.65 19.25
C LEU A 11 -0.43 69.75 19.05
N ALA A 12 -1.42 69.58 19.88
CA ALA A 12 -1.80 69.98 21.22
C ALA A 12 -3.07 69.19 21.57
N LEU A 13 -3.29 69.08 22.83
CA LEU A 13 -4.41 68.46 23.56
C LEU A 13 -5.81 68.73 22.99
N GLY A 14 -6.66 67.69 23.06
CA GLY A 14 -8.11 67.81 23.04
C GLY A 14 -8.71 66.60 23.79
N CYS A 15 -8.99 66.78 25.10
CA CYS A 15 -9.78 65.85 25.91
C CYS A 15 -11.26 65.90 25.51
N LEU A 16 -11.84 64.80 25.08
CA LEU A 16 -13.29 64.56 25.16
C LEU A 16 -13.51 63.20 25.80
N ALA A 17 -14.08 63.23 27.01
CA ALA A 17 -14.52 62.07 27.75
C ALA A 17 -15.78 61.47 27.04
N ALA A 18 -15.67 60.33 26.49
CA ALA A 18 -16.81 59.49 26.05
C ALA A 18 -16.77 58.21 26.88
N ALA A 19 -17.80 57.99 27.63
CA ALA A 19 -18.03 56.79 28.43
C ALA A 19 -18.11 55.58 27.51
N CYS A 20 -17.10 54.73 27.54
CA CYS A 20 -17.16 53.40 26.91
C CYS A 20 -17.75 52.42 27.91
N ALA A 21 -18.94 51.94 27.62
CA ALA A 21 -19.51 50.76 28.22
C ALA A 21 -18.62 49.53 27.88
N VAL A 22 -18.16 48.85 28.90
CA VAL A 22 -17.40 47.60 28.79
C VAL A 22 -18.38 46.51 28.46
N PRO A 23 -18.33 45.84 27.31
CA PRO A 23 -19.08 44.60 27.10
C PRO A 23 -18.40 43.51 27.93
N GLY A 24 -19.21 42.82 28.76
CA GLY A 24 -18.80 41.67 29.51
C GLY A 24 -18.24 40.56 28.62
N PRO A 25 -17.49 39.59 29.19
CA PRO A 25 -16.89 38.51 28.41
C PRO A 25 -18.01 37.70 27.77
N ALA A 26 -18.14 37.82 26.47
CA ALA A 26 -18.89 36.88 25.68
C ALA A 26 -18.20 35.52 25.87
N ASN A 27 -18.92 34.57 26.42
CA ASN A 27 -18.59 33.17 26.39
C ASN A 27 -18.28 32.80 24.94
N ALA A 28 -17.02 32.82 24.59
CA ALA A 28 -16.50 32.05 23.48
C ALA A 28 -16.61 30.57 23.89
N GLN A 29 -17.83 30.03 23.80
CA GLN A 29 -17.97 28.61 23.57
C GLN A 29 -17.24 28.35 22.26
N SER A 30 -16.00 27.90 22.42
CA SER A 30 -15.27 27.19 21.42
C SER A 30 -16.20 26.12 20.85
N SER A 31 -16.82 26.43 19.73
CA SER A 31 -17.22 25.42 18.78
C SER A 31 -15.94 24.87 18.18
N ALA A 32 -15.23 24.06 18.94
CA ALA A 32 -14.55 22.92 18.44
C ALA A 32 -15.65 22.02 17.87
N ALA A 33 -16.36 22.52 16.87
CA ALA A 33 -16.97 21.70 15.87
C ALA A 33 -15.79 20.92 15.30
N THR A 34 -15.58 19.76 15.89
CA THR A 34 -15.05 18.59 15.26
C THR A 34 -15.46 18.67 13.78
N ALA A 35 -14.54 19.11 12.97
CA ALA A 35 -14.44 18.57 11.63
C ALA A 35 -14.06 17.10 11.85
N ALA A 36 -15.02 16.29 12.28
CA ALA A 36 -15.11 14.91 11.89
C ALA A 36 -15.07 15.03 10.37
N ALA A 37 -13.89 14.84 9.77
CA ALA A 37 -13.78 14.50 8.39
C ALA A 37 -14.87 13.46 8.21
N ALA A 38 -15.84 13.74 7.34
CA ALA A 38 -16.78 12.77 6.86
C ALA A 38 -15.87 11.70 6.26
N ALA A 39 -15.54 10.69 7.07
CA ALA A 39 -14.91 9.49 6.60
C ALA A 39 -15.89 9.01 5.56
N ASP A 40 -15.46 9.02 4.32
CA ASP A 40 -16.21 8.57 3.17
C ASP A 40 -16.70 7.17 3.55
N GLU A 41 -18.00 7.04 3.86
CA GLU A 41 -18.63 5.80 4.26
C GLU A 41 -18.71 4.90 3.03
N HIS A 42 -17.56 4.38 2.62
CA HIS A 42 -17.53 3.28 1.68
C HIS A 42 -17.77 2.00 2.47
N PRO A 43 -18.87 1.30 2.25
CA PRO A 43 -19.08 0.01 2.86
C PRO A 43 -18.03 -0.94 2.30
N TYR A 44 -17.00 -1.21 3.10
CA TYR A 44 -15.97 -2.18 2.77
C TYR A 44 -16.47 -3.58 3.05
N TYR A 45 -16.14 -4.49 2.17
CA TYR A 45 -16.18 -5.91 2.50
C TYR A 45 -15.07 -6.22 3.51
N GLY A 46 -15.46 -6.54 4.74
CA GLY A 46 -14.53 -6.70 5.85
C GLY A 46 -14.46 -5.46 6.76
N PRO A 47 -13.55 -5.43 7.73
CA PRO A 47 -13.45 -4.32 8.66
C PRO A 47 -13.12 -3.04 7.92
N ARG A 48 -13.72 -1.94 8.40
CA ARG A 48 -13.37 -0.60 7.93
C ARG A 48 -11.88 -0.37 8.14
N LEU A 49 -11.21 0.17 7.13
CA LEU A 49 -9.80 0.52 7.21
C LEU A 49 -9.65 2.02 7.51
N ILE A 50 -8.72 2.31 8.38
CA ILE A 50 -8.30 3.68 8.73
C ILE A 50 -6.98 3.95 8.04
N GLU A 51 -6.92 5.05 7.28
CA GLU A 51 -5.71 5.54 6.64
C GLU A 51 -5.21 6.80 7.35
N GLU A 52 -3.94 6.82 7.70
CA GLU A 52 -3.29 7.93 8.38
C GLU A 52 -1.99 8.30 7.66
N LYS A 53 -1.78 9.58 7.35
CA LYS A 53 -0.51 10.09 6.86
C LYS A 53 0.31 10.60 8.05
N VAL A 54 1.51 10.07 8.19
CA VAL A 54 2.36 10.37 9.34
C VAL A 54 3.77 10.80 8.95
N ARG A 55 4.46 11.44 9.88
CA ARG A 55 5.90 11.70 9.80
C ARG A 55 6.59 10.90 10.90
N ILE A 56 7.37 9.91 10.52
CA ILE A 56 8.12 9.04 11.43
C ILE A 56 9.45 9.71 11.75
N PRO A 57 9.74 9.99 13.02
CA PRO A 57 11.02 10.54 13.41
C PRO A 57 12.18 9.58 13.12
N ALA A 58 13.25 10.10 12.54
CA ALA A 58 14.51 9.40 12.33
C ALA A 58 15.68 10.30 12.76
N SER A 59 16.92 9.79 12.71
CA SER A 59 18.10 10.56 13.16
C SER A 59 18.41 11.74 12.24
N GLY A 60 17.99 12.93 12.63
CA GLY A 60 18.22 14.19 11.88
C GLY A 60 17.22 14.46 10.74
N TYR A 61 16.20 13.63 10.53
CA TYR A 61 15.18 13.81 9.50
C TYR A 61 13.86 13.15 9.93
N SER A 62 12.84 13.18 9.06
CA SER A 62 11.60 12.46 9.26
C SER A 62 11.16 11.78 7.97
N ILE A 63 10.62 10.57 8.11
CA ILE A 63 10.15 9.73 7.01
C ILE A 63 8.65 9.95 6.85
N ALA A 64 8.20 10.33 5.66
CA ALA A 64 6.79 10.33 5.32
C ALA A 64 6.30 8.89 5.18
N ALA A 65 5.16 8.58 5.76
CA ALA A 65 4.58 7.24 5.68
C ALA A 65 3.06 7.30 5.66
N THR A 66 2.47 6.25 5.09
CA THR A 66 1.05 5.95 5.24
C THR A 66 0.90 4.78 6.22
N ILE A 67 0.01 4.90 7.17
CA ILE A 67 -0.46 3.80 8.01
C ILE A 67 -1.84 3.40 7.54
N LEU A 68 -2.02 2.13 7.23
CA LEU A 68 -3.33 1.54 6.93
C LEU A 68 -3.61 0.46 7.96
N ARG A 69 -4.75 0.54 8.65
CA ARG A 69 -5.08 -0.39 9.73
C ARG A 69 -6.55 -0.72 9.80
N PRO A 70 -6.93 -1.86 10.40
CA PRO A 70 -8.33 -2.10 10.74
C PRO A 70 -8.86 -1.06 11.74
N GLU A 71 -10.16 -0.77 11.67
CA GLU A 71 -10.84 -0.07 12.73
C GLU A 71 -10.86 -0.93 14.02
N GLY A 72 -10.71 -0.30 15.16
CA GLY A 72 -10.68 -0.98 16.45
C GLY A 72 -9.40 -0.71 17.26
N GLN A 73 -9.34 -1.29 18.45
CA GLN A 73 -8.28 -0.97 19.41
C GLN A 73 -7.07 -1.90 19.32
N GLY A 74 -7.16 -3.03 18.59
CA GLY A 74 -6.09 -4.02 18.55
C GLY A 74 -5.97 -4.84 19.83
N PRO A 75 -4.79 -5.36 20.19
CA PRO A 75 -3.54 -5.20 19.45
C PRO A 75 -3.53 -6.00 18.13
N TYR A 76 -2.96 -5.42 17.11
CA TYR A 76 -2.80 -6.03 15.79
C TYR A 76 -1.34 -6.35 15.51
N GLY A 77 -1.04 -7.42 14.78
CA GLY A 77 0.28 -7.58 14.17
C GLY A 77 0.58 -6.41 13.23
N ALA A 78 1.84 -6.24 12.81
CA ALA A 78 2.16 -5.17 11.88
C ALA A 78 3.06 -5.61 10.73
N VAL A 79 2.92 -4.92 9.60
CA VAL A 79 3.74 -5.08 8.40
C VAL A 79 4.42 -3.76 8.07
N ILE A 80 5.73 -3.76 7.94
CA ILE A 80 6.44 -2.68 7.26
C ILE A 80 6.54 -3.08 5.80
N LEU A 81 5.83 -2.35 4.92
CA LEU A 81 5.75 -2.65 3.50
C LEU A 81 6.60 -1.68 2.69
N ASN A 82 7.74 -2.16 2.21
CA ASN A 82 8.77 -1.36 1.58
C ASN A 82 8.59 -1.27 0.06
N HIS A 83 8.63 -0.04 -0.49
CA HIS A 83 8.53 0.23 -1.92
C HIS A 83 9.82 -0.13 -2.67
N GLY A 84 9.74 -0.28 -4.00
CA GLY A 84 10.86 -0.43 -4.92
C GLY A 84 11.68 0.85 -5.10
N VAL A 85 12.42 0.92 -6.19
CA VAL A 85 13.17 2.12 -6.59
C VAL A 85 12.77 2.49 -8.02
N ALA A 86 12.28 3.70 -8.21
CA ALA A 86 12.02 4.25 -9.53
C ALA A 86 13.34 4.59 -10.24
N ALA A 87 13.37 4.38 -11.56
CA ALA A 87 14.58 4.50 -12.37
C ALA A 87 15.18 5.91 -12.36
N SER A 88 14.35 6.96 -12.40
CA SER A 88 14.82 8.33 -12.49
C SER A 88 14.63 9.12 -11.20
N ALA A 89 15.49 10.10 -10.95
CA ALA A 89 15.33 11.04 -9.82
C ALA A 89 14.01 11.82 -9.87
N ARG A 90 13.50 12.10 -11.08
CA ARG A 90 12.21 12.78 -11.28
C ARG A 90 11.03 11.90 -10.84
N GLU A 91 11.07 10.62 -11.11
CA GLU A 91 10.06 9.67 -10.69
C GLU A 91 10.12 9.48 -9.18
N ARG A 92 11.33 9.25 -8.62
CA ARG A 92 11.53 9.16 -7.17
C ARG A 92 10.97 10.35 -6.41
N ALA A 93 11.18 11.57 -6.91
CA ALA A 93 10.66 12.80 -6.28
C ALA A 93 9.11 12.88 -6.29
N ARG A 94 8.43 12.10 -7.13
CA ARG A 94 6.96 12.06 -7.24
C ARG A 94 6.34 10.83 -6.59
N GLU A 95 7.17 9.94 -6.08
CA GLU A 95 6.69 8.71 -5.47
C GLU A 95 5.83 8.98 -4.24
N SER A 96 4.76 8.22 -4.11
CA SER A 96 3.83 8.31 -2.99
C SER A 96 3.98 7.10 -2.07
N SER A 97 3.77 7.30 -0.77
CA SER A 97 3.64 6.21 0.20
C SER A 97 2.45 5.28 -0.10
N ASP A 98 1.59 5.65 -1.06
CA ASP A 98 0.43 4.85 -1.45
C ASP A 98 0.70 3.91 -2.63
N LEU A 99 1.93 3.85 -3.12
CA LEU A 99 2.28 3.02 -4.29
C LEU A 99 1.84 1.55 -4.14
N LEU A 100 1.90 1.01 -2.93
CA LEU A 100 1.49 -0.37 -2.61
C LEU A 100 0.21 -0.42 -1.75
N ILE A 101 -0.63 0.62 -1.78
CA ILE A 101 -1.81 0.73 -0.91
C ILE A 101 -2.80 -0.44 -1.12
N ASN A 102 -2.94 -0.93 -2.34
CA ASN A 102 -3.83 -2.05 -2.65
C ASN A 102 -3.36 -3.35 -1.99
N SER A 103 -2.07 -3.63 -2.06
CA SER A 103 -1.47 -4.79 -1.38
C SER A 103 -1.51 -4.60 0.14
N ALA A 104 -1.29 -3.38 0.64
CA ALA A 104 -1.41 -3.05 2.05
C ALA A 104 -2.83 -3.34 2.59
N ALA A 105 -3.86 -3.02 1.81
CA ALA A 105 -5.25 -3.27 2.20
C ALA A 105 -5.55 -4.78 2.39
N VAL A 106 -4.88 -5.66 1.64
CA VAL A 106 -5.01 -7.12 1.82
C VAL A 106 -4.50 -7.56 3.19
N PHE A 107 -3.35 -7.04 3.62
CA PHE A 107 -2.79 -7.31 4.95
C PHE A 107 -3.64 -6.67 6.05
N ALA A 108 -4.08 -5.42 5.86
CA ALA A 108 -4.89 -4.73 6.85
C ALA A 108 -6.23 -5.45 7.11
N ARG A 109 -6.88 -5.99 6.08
CA ARG A 109 -8.09 -6.80 6.22
C ARG A 109 -7.85 -8.15 6.91
N ARG A 110 -6.60 -8.53 7.12
CA ARG A 110 -6.19 -9.73 7.86
C ARG A 110 -5.63 -9.43 9.25
N GLY A 111 -5.96 -8.23 9.77
CA GLY A 111 -5.63 -7.87 11.14
C GLY A 111 -4.23 -7.32 11.34
N TYR A 112 -3.65 -6.72 10.29
CA TYR A 112 -2.35 -6.08 10.40
C TYR A 112 -2.44 -4.57 10.29
N VAL A 113 -1.65 -3.88 11.08
CA VAL A 113 -1.29 -2.48 10.84
C VAL A 113 -0.20 -2.47 9.77
N VAL A 114 -0.46 -1.85 8.63
CA VAL A 114 0.51 -1.77 7.53
C VAL A 114 1.09 -0.37 7.46
N VAL A 115 2.39 -0.27 7.56
CA VAL A 115 3.12 1.00 7.43
C VAL A 115 3.92 1.00 6.14
N LEU A 116 3.67 2.00 5.30
CA LEU A 116 4.30 2.20 4.00
C LEU A 116 5.25 3.41 4.09
N PRO A 117 6.50 3.23 4.53
CA PRO A 117 7.45 4.33 4.63
C PRO A 117 7.98 4.72 3.24
N LEU A 118 8.14 6.01 2.99
CA LEU A 118 8.94 6.53 1.89
C LEU A 118 10.37 6.75 2.39
N ARG A 119 11.33 5.96 1.93
CA ARG A 119 12.73 6.09 2.32
C ARG A 119 13.34 7.41 1.85
N ARG A 120 14.49 7.80 2.38
CA ARG A 120 15.18 9.06 2.00
C ARG A 120 15.48 9.12 0.50
N GLY A 121 15.24 10.30 -0.09
CA GLY A 121 15.34 10.53 -1.52
C GLY A 121 14.05 10.29 -2.30
N PHE A 122 12.96 9.86 -1.62
CA PHE A 122 11.68 9.57 -2.27
C PHE A 122 10.57 10.51 -1.80
N GLY A 123 9.78 10.98 -2.74
CA GLY A 123 8.54 11.72 -2.55
C GLY A 123 8.58 12.74 -1.42
N ALA A 124 7.58 12.69 -0.54
CA ALA A 124 7.43 13.64 0.56
C ALA A 124 8.50 13.52 1.67
N THR A 125 9.28 12.45 1.73
CA THR A 125 10.43 12.36 2.63
C THR A 125 11.54 13.29 2.16
N GLY A 126 11.78 13.34 0.84
CA GLY A 126 12.78 14.22 0.23
C GLY A 126 14.21 13.86 0.60
N GLY A 127 15.11 14.83 0.43
CA GLY A 127 16.54 14.66 0.67
C GLY A 127 17.28 13.98 -0.48
N GLU A 128 18.55 13.69 -0.25
CA GLU A 128 19.35 12.90 -1.18
C GLU A 128 18.98 11.43 -1.10
N MET A 129 19.12 10.70 -2.22
CA MET A 129 18.90 9.25 -2.26
C MET A 129 19.97 8.54 -1.44
N ALA A 130 19.64 8.16 -0.20
CA ALA A 130 20.59 7.53 0.71
C ALA A 130 20.99 6.11 0.27
N GLU A 131 20.14 5.45 -0.51
CA GLU A 131 20.30 4.08 -1.00
C GLU A 131 20.81 4.00 -2.45
N ASP A 132 21.57 4.99 -2.90
CA ASP A 132 22.21 4.97 -4.21
C ASP A 132 23.40 4.00 -4.18
N PRO A 133 23.41 2.93 -4.98
CA PRO A 133 24.52 2.00 -5.02
C PRO A 133 25.68 2.48 -5.90
N GLY A 134 25.57 3.63 -6.57
CA GLY A 134 26.51 4.10 -7.57
C GLY A 134 26.32 3.47 -8.95
N SER A 135 27.42 3.29 -9.68
CA SER A 135 27.35 2.81 -11.07
C SER A 135 27.09 1.30 -11.18
N CYS A 136 26.41 0.89 -12.24
CA CYS A 136 26.17 -0.53 -12.54
C CYS A 136 27.48 -1.35 -12.71
N ALA A 137 28.60 -0.71 -13.09
CA ALA A 137 29.88 -1.38 -13.27
C ALA A 137 30.53 -1.78 -11.93
N ASP A 138 30.30 -1.01 -10.87
CA ASP A 138 30.85 -1.26 -9.53
C ASP A 138 29.88 -0.74 -8.46
N PRO A 139 28.75 -1.43 -8.25
CA PRO A 139 27.74 -0.97 -7.29
C PRO A 139 28.06 -1.40 -5.87
N ASP A 140 27.97 -0.45 -4.93
CA ASP A 140 28.01 -0.76 -3.49
C ASP A 140 26.60 -1.01 -2.92
N TYR A 141 26.07 -2.19 -3.19
CA TYR A 141 24.77 -2.58 -2.68
C TYR A 141 24.75 -2.74 -1.15
N PHE A 142 25.88 -3.09 -0.52
CA PHE A 142 25.93 -3.20 0.95
C PHE A 142 25.71 -1.84 1.61
N HIS A 143 26.36 -0.81 1.11
CA HIS A 143 26.18 0.55 1.60
C HIS A 143 24.75 1.06 1.34
N ALA A 144 24.23 0.83 0.14
CA ALA A 144 22.88 1.21 -0.24
C ALA A 144 21.84 0.55 0.67
N GLU A 145 21.92 -0.76 0.88
CA GLU A 145 20.99 -1.50 1.75
C GLU A 145 21.17 -1.13 3.24
N ALA A 146 22.38 -0.83 3.70
CA ALA A 146 22.60 -0.38 5.07
C ALA A 146 21.93 0.96 5.38
N ASN A 147 21.95 1.88 4.41
CA ASN A 147 21.26 3.18 4.50
C ASN A 147 19.74 3.02 4.42
N ALA A 148 19.24 2.21 3.49
CA ALA A 148 17.82 1.90 3.38
C ALA A 148 17.30 1.19 4.64
N ALA A 149 18.09 0.25 5.21
CA ALA A 149 17.75 -0.44 6.44
C ALA A 149 17.64 0.49 7.66
N ALA A 150 18.39 1.60 7.68
CA ALA A 150 18.24 2.60 8.75
C ALA A 150 16.85 3.24 8.71
N ASP A 151 16.34 3.55 7.52
CA ASP A 151 14.98 4.09 7.34
C ASP A 151 13.91 3.06 7.69
N VAL A 152 14.11 1.80 7.26
CA VAL A 152 13.21 0.69 7.60
C VAL A 152 13.17 0.46 9.10
N MET A 153 14.31 0.51 9.80
CA MET A 153 14.37 0.36 11.26
C MET A 153 13.71 1.51 12.01
N ALA A 154 13.81 2.74 11.50
CA ALA A 154 13.08 3.87 12.08
C ALA A 154 11.56 3.63 11.98
N ALA A 155 11.07 3.22 10.81
CA ALA A 155 9.66 2.86 10.61
C ALA A 155 9.24 1.66 11.47
N TYR A 156 10.07 0.63 11.55
CA TYR A 156 9.84 -0.56 12.37
C TYR A 156 9.69 -0.23 13.86
N SER A 157 10.64 0.54 14.40
CA SER A 157 10.65 0.92 15.81
C SER A 157 9.46 1.82 16.16
N TYR A 158 9.14 2.78 15.29
CA TYR A 158 7.96 3.63 15.42
C TYR A 158 6.68 2.80 15.47
N THR A 159 6.51 1.91 14.49
CA THR A 159 5.32 1.05 14.37
C THR A 159 5.15 0.16 15.58
N ARG A 160 6.24 -0.47 16.04
CA ARG A 160 6.25 -1.37 17.19
C ARG A 160 5.82 -0.66 18.50
N ALA A 161 6.00 0.64 18.60
CA ALA A 161 5.62 1.46 19.76
C ALA A 161 4.18 1.98 19.72
N LEU A 162 3.43 1.76 18.63
CA LEU A 162 2.04 2.21 18.53
C LEU A 162 1.14 1.42 19.50
N PRO A 163 0.21 2.07 20.19
CA PRO A 163 -0.57 1.44 21.27
C PRO A 163 -1.50 0.31 20.81
N TYR A 164 -1.81 0.27 19.53
CA TYR A 164 -2.67 -0.74 18.90
C TYR A 164 -1.88 -1.82 18.13
N VAL A 165 -0.54 -1.86 18.29
CA VAL A 165 0.32 -2.85 17.64
C VAL A 165 0.82 -3.88 18.64
N ASP A 166 0.70 -5.17 18.28
CA ASP A 166 1.41 -6.24 18.93
C ASP A 166 2.84 -6.30 18.38
N GLY A 167 3.76 -5.70 19.09
CA GLY A 167 5.17 -5.65 18.71
C GLY A 167 5.90 -7.00 18.76
N SER A 168 5.24 -8.09 19.11
CA SER A 168 5.76 -9.45 19.01
C SER A 168 5.38 -10.15 17.69
N HIS A 169 4.54 -9.54 16.87
CA HIS A 169 4.04 -10.09 15.61
C HIS A 169 4.26 -9.12 14.43
N MET A 170 5.54 -8.91 14.09
CA MET A 170 5.96 -7.99 13.05
C MET A 170 6.40 -8.74 11.80
N ILE A 171 6.03 -8.23 10.63
CA ILE A 171 6.44 -8.74 9.31
C ILE A 171 7.21 -7.63 8.57
N LEU A 172 8.31 -7.98 7.94
CA LEU A 172 8.96 -7.15 6.93
C LEU A 172 8.55 -7.65 5.55
N ALA A 173 8.02 -6.77 4.72
CA ALA A 173 7.63 -7.09 3.37
C ALA A 173 8.06 -5.99 2.39
N GLY A 174 8.17 -6.32 1.11
CA GLY A 174 8.45 -5.32 0.11
C GLY A 174 8.56 -5.86 -1.30
N GLN A 175 8.53 -4.94 -2.26
CA GLN A 175 8.66 -5.24 -3.68
C GLN A 175 9.97 -4.69 -4.23
N SER A 176 10.61 -5.43 -5.14
CA SER A 176 11.83 -5.01 -5.82
C SER A 176 12.95 -4.66 -4.82
N ALA A 177 13.55 -3.48 -4.86
CA ALA A 177 14.48 -3.01 -3.85
C ALA A 177 13.88 -3.04 -2.43
N GLY A 178 12.57 -2.84 -2.28
CA GLY A 178 11.87 -3.00 -1.00
C GLY A 178 11.88 -4.42 -0.47
N GLY A 179 11.82 -5.42 -1.35
CA GLY A 179 11.99 -6.83 -0.98
C GLY A 179 13.41 -7.13 -0.52
N MET A 180 14.41 -6.60 -1.24
CA MET A 180 15.82 -6.77 -0.88
C MET A 180 16.17 -6.10 0.46
N VAL A 181 15.75 -4.84 0.69
CA VAL A 181 16.01 -4.16 1.97
C VAL A 181 15.29 -4.82 3.14
N SER A 182 14.12 -5.41 2.92
CA SER A 182 13.41 -6.17 3.97
C SER A 182 14.23 -7.38 4.42
N LEU A 183 14.81 -8.14 3.49
CA LEU A 183 15.72 -9.25 3.76
C LEU A 183 17.00 -8.78 4.46
N PHE A 184 17.64 -7.76 3.93
CA PHE A 184 18.86 -7.20 4.48
C PHE A 184 18.65 -6.68 5.91
N THR A 185 17.57 -5.95 6.15
CA THR A 185 17.21 -5.44 7.49
C THR A 185 16.98 -6.60 8.45
N ALA A 186 16.20 -7.60 8.05
CA ALA A 186 15.92 -8.76 8.87
C ALA A 186 17.19 -9.51 9.26
N GLY A 187 18.08 -9.81 8.30
CA GLY A 187 19.31 -10.56 8.55
C GLY A 187 20.37 -9.75 9.31
N THR A 188 20.55 -8.45 9.03
CA THR A 188 21.64 -7.66 9.61
C THR A 188 21.28 -6.91 10.88
N ARG A 189 19.98 -6.62 11.11
CA ARG A 189 19.49 -5.87 12.28
C ARG A 189 18.76 -6.73 13.30
N ASN A 190 18.30 -7.91 12.89
CA ASN A 190 17.55 -8.85 13.72
C ASN A 190 16.48 -8.16 14.60
N PRO A 191 15.51 -7.44 14.00
CA PRO A 191 14.60 -6.59 14.75
C PRO A 191 13.69 -7.43 15.67
N PRO A 192 13.46 -6.99 16.92
CA PRO A 192 12.71 -7.77 17.90
C PRO A 192 11.24 -7.90 17.53
N GLY A 193 10.69 -9.12 17.65
CA GLY A 193 9.29 -9.41 17.33
C GLY A 193 9.03 -9.70 15.85
N LEU A 194 10.07 -9.76 15.01
CA LEU A 194 9.93 -10.19 13.63
C LEU A 194 9.53 -11.68 13.56
N VAL A 195 8.46 -12.00 12.83
CA VAL A 195 7.93 -13.36 12.68
C VAL A 195 8.04 -13.91 11.25
N ALA A 196 8.15 -13.06 10.23
CA ALA A 196 8.33 -13.48 8.86
C ALA A 196 8.91 -12.35 7.98
N VAL A 197 9.50 -12.73 6.84
CA VAL A 197 9.90 -11.80 5.76
C VAL A 197 9.27 -12.24 4.44
N LEU A 198 8.65 -11.30 3.71
CA LEU A 198 7.99 -11.53 2.43
C LEU A 198 8.65 -10.66 1.35
N SER A 199 9.38 -11.28 0.43
CA SER A 199 10.08 -10.59 -0.65
C SER A 199 9.39 -10.85 -1.97
N PHE A 200 8.77 -9.82 -2.55
CA PHE A 200 8.08 -9.87 -3.83
C PHE A 200 8.97 -9.25 -4.91
N ALA A 201 9.33 -10.04 -5.91
CA ALA A 201 10.24 -9.63 -6.98
C ALA A 201 11.49 -8.89 -6.42
N GLY A 202 12.05 -9.37 -5.31
CA GLY A 202 13.11 -8.69 -4.55
C GLY A 202 14.44 -8.66 -5.30
N GLY A 203 15.08 -7.49 -5.36
CA GLY A 203 16.37 -7.32 -6.02
C GLY A 203 16.65 -5.87 -6.41
N ARG A 204 17.81 -5.66 -7.02
CA ARG A 204 18.25 -4.36 -7.56
C ARG A 204 18.98 -4.49 -8.90
N GLY A 205 19.14 -3.38 -9.59
CA GLY A 205 19.95 -3.28 -10.81
C GLY A 205 19.27 -3.82 -12.06
N GLY A 206 17.97 -4.14 -12.02
CA GLY A 206 17.21 -4.55 -13.21
C GLY A 206 16.92 -3.36 -14.12
N ASP A 207 17.04 -3.60 -15.42
CA ASP A 207 16.66 -2.68 -16.49
C ASP A 207 15.88 -3.47 -17.54
N PRO A 208 14.54 -3.39 -17.54
CA PRO A 208 13.71 -4.18 -18.44
C PRO A 208 13.84 -3.79 -19.91
N ASP A 209 14.29 -2.56 -20.18
CA ASP A 209 14.42 -2.05 -21.56
C ASP A 209 15.77 -2.39 -22.18
N LEU A 210 16.85 -2.36 -21.39
CA LEU A 210 18.20 -2.60 -21.89
C LEU A 210 18.64 -4.06 -21.73
N THR A 211 18.32 -4.68 -20.60
CA THR A 211 18.76 -6.05 -20.28
C THR A 211 17.65 -6.87 -19.63
N PRO A 212 16.56 -7.18 -20.37
CA PRO A 212 15.40 -7.87 -19.79
C PRO A 212 15.78 -9.13 -19.01
N GLY A 213 15.39 -9.18 -17.74
CA GLY A 213 15.61 -10.30 -16.83
C GLY A 213 17.05 -10.48 -16.33
N VAL A 214 17.97 -9.62 -16.73
CA VAL A 214 19.37 -9.69 -16.31
C VAL A 214 19.80 -8.36 -15.69
N PRO A 215 19.73 -8.24 -14.35
CA PRO A 215 20.16 -7.03 -13.67
C PRO A 215 21.67 -6.85 -13.74
N CYS A 216 22.12 -5.62 -13.58
CA CYS A 216 23.55 -5.36 -13.49
C CYS A 216 24.12 -5.94 -12.17
N ALA A 217 25.38 -6.36 -12.23
CA ALA A 217 26.13 -6.87 -11.09
C ALA A 217 25.38 -7.98 -10.30
N VAL A 218 24.84 -8.99 -11.01
CA VAL A 218 24.09 -10.13 -10.45
C VAL A 218 24.77 -10.72 -9.21
N ASP A 219 26.09 -10.88 -9.25
CA ASP A 219 26.86 -11.43 -8.13
C ASP A 219 26.94 -10.50 -6.92
N ALA A 220 26.96 -9.19 -7.14
CA ALA A 220 26.95 -8.23 -6.03
C ALA A 220 25.62 -8.26 -5.27
N VAL A 221 24.49 -8.33 -5.98
CA VAL A 221 23.17 -8.58 -5.36
C VAL A 221 23.15 -9.93 -4.64
N GLY A 222 23.66 -10.99 -5.26
CA GLY A 222 23.75 -12.33 -4.66
C GLY A 222 24.52 -12.35 -3.35
N ARG A 223 25.60 -11.58 -3.22
CA ARG A 223 26.34 -11.44 -1.95
C ARG A 223 25.53 -10.77 -0.84
N VAL A 224 24.69 -9.82 -1.18
CA VAL A 224 23.77 -9.18 -0.19
C VAL A 224 22.73 -10.18 0.31
N PHE A 225 22.16 -10.99 -0.59
CA PHE A 225 21.25 -12.07 -0.19
C PHE A 225 21.95 -13.12 0.69
N GLU A 226 23.18 -13.52 0.31
CA GLU A 226 24.01 -14.44 1.10
C GLU A 226 24.26 -13.91 2.52
N GLU A 227 24.65 -12.63 2.65
CA GLU A 227 24.85 -12.00 3.96
C GLU A 227 23.59 -12.00 4.81
N ALA A 228 22.44 -11.63 4.22
CA ALA A 228 21.16 -11.66 4.92
C ALA A 228 20.79 -13.07 5.41
N GLY A 229 21.12 -14.10 4.63
CA GLY A 229 20.83 -15.50 4.96
C GLY A 229 21.67 -16.07 6.12
N LYS A 230 22.84 -15.48 6.44
CA LYS A 230 23.73 -16.00 7.49
C LYS A 230 23.13 -16.01 8.89
N THR A 231 22.29 -15.04 9.19
CA THR A 231 21.81 -14.77 10.56
C THR A 231 20.30 -14.76 10.67
N LEU A 232 19.59 -14.93 9.55
CA LEU A 232 18.14 -14.88 9.55
C LEU A 232 17.52 -16.21 9.95
N HIS A 233 16.73 -16.21 11.04
CA HIS A 233 16.13 -17.40 11.62
C HIS A 233 14.59 -17.45 11.48
N VAL A 234 13.97 -16.37 11.01
CA VAL A 234 12.52 -16.34 10.77
C VAL A 234 12.20 -16.88 9.37
N PRO A 235 10.98 -17.37 9.14
CA PRO A 235 10.54 -17.83 7.82
C PRO A 235 10.66 -16.73 6.77
N VAL A 236 11.12 -17.10 5.58
CA VAL A 236 11.27 -16.19 4.44
C VAL A 236 10.57 -16.74 3.23
N LEU A 237 9.75 -15.91 2.58
CA LEU A 237 9.12 -16.20 1.29
C LEU A 237 9.74 -15.30 0.21
N PHE A 238 10.29 -15.93 -0.82
CA PHE A 238 10.61 -15.28 -2.10
C PHE A 238 9.49 -15.58 -3.11
N ASN A 239 8.84 -14.54 -3.62
CA ASN A 239 7.76 -14.65 -4.59
C ASN A 239 8.11 -13.86 -5.86
N TYR A 240 8.29 -14.56 -6.98
CA TYR A 240 8.63 -13.98 -8.28
C TYR A 240 7.61 -14.46 -9.33
N ALA A 241 7.61 -13.87 -10.51
CA ALA A 241 6.84 -14.32 -11.66
C ALA A 241 7.74 -14.80 -12.81
N GLU A 242 7.24 -15.74 -13.62
CA GLU A 242 8.02 -16.33 -14.72
C GLU A 242 8.48 -15.32 -15.76
N ASN A 243 7.68 -14.28 -16.00
CA ASN A 243 7.94 -13.23 -16.97
C ASN A 243 8.39 -11.91 -16.34
N ASP A 244 9.06 -11.95 -15.18
CA ASP A 244 9.68 -10.76 -14.59
C ASP A 244 10.80 -10.26 -15.50
N LEU A 245 10.66 -9.04 -16.03
CA LEU A 245 11.61 -8.43 -16.96
C LEU A 245 12.78 -7.74 -16.24
N TYR A 246 12.75 -7.61 -14.91
CA TYR A 246 13.87 -7.12 -14.11
C TYR A 246 14.77 -8.27 -13.66
N PHE A 247 14.17 -9.39 -13.18
CA PHE A 247 14.89 -10.48 -12.56
C PHE A 247 14.38 -11.83 -13.05
N SER A 248 15.06 -12.41 -14.05
CA SER A 248 14.65 -13.70 -14.61
C SER A 248 14.68 -14.82 -13.56
N PRO A 249 13.90 -15.88 -13.74
CA PRO A 249 13.88 -17.03 -12.83
C PRO A 249 15.25 -17.68 -12.60
N LYS A 250 16.13 -17.63 -13.61
CA LYS A 250 17.51 -18.15 -13.49
C LYS A 250 18.31 -17.33 -12.49
N VAL A 251 18.22 -16.00 -12.55
CA VAL A 251 18.92 -15.09 -11.66
C VAL A 251 18.39 -15.23 -10.24
N THR A 252 17.07 -15.19 -10.07
CA THR A 252 16.44 -15.21 -8.74
C THR A 252 16.64 -16.54 -8.02
N ARG A 253 16.65 -17.68 -8.72
CA ARG A 253 17.00 -18.98 -8.12
C ARG A 253 18.44 -18.98 -7.59
N GLY A 254 19.40 -18.46 -8.35
CA GLY A 254 20.78 -18.35 -7.90
C GLY A 254 20.94 -17.46 -6.66
N TRP A 255 20.16 -16.40 -6.54
CA TRP A 255 20.15 -15.54 -5.36
C TRP A 255 19.58 -16.27 -4.14
N VAL A 256 18.48 -17.00 -4.29
CA VAL A 256 17.88 -17.78 -3.19
C VAL A 256 18.75 -18.96 -2.77
N GLU A 257 19.44 -19.61 -3.69
CA GLU A 257 20.45 -20.63 -3.39
C GLU A 257 21.58 -20.04 -2.52
N ARG A 258 22.10 -18.85 -2.87
CA ARG A 258 23.08 -18.15 -2.04
C ARG A 258 22.52 -17.76 -0.66
N PHE A 259 21.29 -17.26 -0.60
CA PHE A 259 20.62 -16.95 0.67
C PHE A 259 20.56 -18.19 1.58
N ASN A 260 20.23 -19.35 1.03
CA ASN A 260 20.10 -20.60 1.76
C ASN A 260 21.45 -21.30 2.06
N SER A 261 22.57 -20.82 1.50
CA SER A 261 23.88 -21.52 1.58
C SER A 261 24.45 -21.61 2.98
N HIS A 262 23.97 -20.80 3.93
CA HIS A 262 24.42 -20.77 5.32
C HIS A 262 23.38 -21.31 6.32
N GLY A 263 22.43 -22.13 5.85
CA GLY A 263 21.44 -22.79 6.70
C GLY A 263 20.13 -22.05 6.89
N ALA A 264 19.92 -20.91 6.21
CA ALA A 264 18.58 -20.36 6.06
C ALA A 264 17.70 -21.28 5.21
N HIS A 265 16.39 -21.26 5.46
CA HIS A 265 15.42 -22.11 4.76
C HIS A 265 14.29 -21.23 4.19
N ALA A 266 14.63 -20.44 3.19
CA ALA A 266 13.64 -19.64 2.49
C ALA A 266 12.86 -20.48 1.47
N GLU A 267 11.57 -20.23 1.40
CA GLU A 267 10.70 -20.78 0.35
C GLU A 267 10.79 -19.89 -0.90
N TYR A 268 10.98 -20.52 -2.06
CA TYR A 268 10.96 -19.86 -3.37
C TYR A 268 9.72 -20.26 -4.14
N VAL A 269 8.89 -19.30 -4.50
CA VAL A 269 7.70 -19.51 -5.31
C VAL A 269 7.79 -18.70 -6.59
N LEU A 270 7.61 -19.38 -7.71
CA LEU A 270 7.55 -18.79 -9.04
C LEU A 270 6.09 -18.81 -9.50
N GLN A 271 5.48 -17.65 -9.58
CA GLN A 271 4.12 -17.45 -10.06
C GLN A 271 4.06 -17.59 -11.59
N PRO A 272 2.93 -17.98 -12.17
CA PRO A 272 2.73 -17.93 -13.61
C PRO A 272 2.99 -16.53 -14.18
N PRO A 273 3.17 -16.42 -15.52
CA PRO A 273 3.30 -15.13 -16.18
C PRO A 273 2.15 -14.18 -15.84
N PHE A 274 2.48 -12.94 -15.51
CA PHE A 274 1.50 -11.91 -15.18
C PHE A 274 1.66 -10.68 -16.07
N GLY A 275 0.59 -10.29 -16.75
CA GLY A 275 0.59 -9.12 -17.61
C GLY A 275 1.70 -9.14 -18.68
N LYS A 276 2.26 -7.97 -18.98
CA LYS A 276 3.40 -7.83 -19.87
C LYS A 276 4.72 -8.02 -19.12
N ASP A 277 4.75 -7.70 -17.85
CA ASP A 277 5.91 -7.77 -16.97
C ASP A 277 5.48 -8.24 -15.58
N GLY A 278 5.92 -9.43 -15.21
CA GLY A 278 5.60 -10.06 -13.93
C GLY A 278 6.18 -9.36 -12.70
N HIS A 279 7.10 -8.40 -12.91
CA HIS A 279 7.67 -7.60 -11.83
C HIS A 279 6.62 -6.84 -11.02
N TYR A 280 5.52 -6.44 -11.68
CA TYR A 280 4.43 -5.68 -11.07
C TYR A 280 3.33 -6.54 -10.47
N LEU A 281 3.46 -7.87 -10.47
CA LEU A 281 2.44 -8.79 -9.96
C LEU A 281 1.97 -8.44 -8.54
N PHE A 282 2.87 -8.06 -7.65
CA PHE A 282 2.51 -7.71 -6.27
C PHE A 282 1.79 -6.36 -6.15
N ALA A 283 2.20 -5.36 -6.90
CA ALA A 283 1.63 -4.02 -6.86
C ALA A 283 0.27 -3.92 -7.57
N ASP A 284 0.03 -4.80 -8.55
CA ASP A 284 -1.21 -4.80 -9.34
C ASP A 284 -2.36 -5.47 -8.56
N THR A 285 -3.51 -4.85 -8.58
CA THR A 285 -4.72 -5.35 -7.93
C THR A 285 -5.12 -6.75 -8.44
N LEU A 286 -4.97 -6.99 -9.75
CA LEU A 286 -5.26 -8.29 -10.36
C LEU A 286 -4.22 -9.37 -9.98
N GLY A 287 -3.06 -8.97 -9.50
CA GLY A 287 -2.01 -9.88 -9.04
C GLY A 287 -2.33 -10.53 -7.69
N VAL A 288 -3.24 -9.94 -6.90
CA VAL A 288 -3.62 -10.45 -5.57
C VAL A 288 -4.03 -11.92 -5.61
N ARG A 289 -4.81 -12.32 -6.59
CA ARG A 289 -5.28 -13.72 -6.77
C ARG A 289 -4.15 -14.74 -6.97
N PHE A 290 -2.96 -14.31 -7.36
CA PHE A 290 -1.79 -15.16 -7.54
C PHE A 290 -0.94 -15.25 -6.28
N TRP A 291 -0.54 -14.10 -5.73
CA TRP A 291 0.37 -14.08 -4.60
C TRP A 291 -0.31 -14.34 -3.25
N LEU A 292 -1.59 -13.97 -3.07
CA LEU A 292 -2.27 -14.09 -1.79
C LEU A 292 -2.40 -15.54 -1.30
N PRO A 293 -2.85 -16.52 -2.10
CA PRO A 293 -2.90 -17.92 -1.67
C PRO A 293 -1.53 -18.46 -1.25
N THR A 294 -0.48 -18.01 -1.91
CA THR A 294 0.91 -18.36 -1.56
C THR A 294 1.28 -17.82 -0.18
N VAL A 295 0.99 -16.54 0.08
CA VAL A 295 1.26 -15.90 1.38
C VAL A 295 0.43 -16.54 2.49
N GLU A 296 -0.86 -16.79 2.27
CA GLU A 296 -1.73 -17.48 3.24
C GLU A 296 -1.20 -18.86 3.61
N SER A 297 -0.86 -19.65 2.60
CA SER A 297 -0.30 -20.99 2.82
C SER A 297 1.05 -20.93 3.54
N PHE A 298 1.94 -20.03 3.14
CA PHE A 298 3.25 -19.84 3.76
C PHE A 298 3.13 -19.45 5.25
N LEU A 299 2.38 -18.39 5.54
CA LEU A 299 2.22 -17.89 6.92
C LEU A 299 1.53 -18.92 7.81
N SER A 300 0.54 -19.65 7.28
CA SER A 300 -0.16 -20.73 7.99
C SER A 300 0.80 -21.87 8.38
N ARG A 301 1.67 -22.33 7.46
CA ARG A 301 2.67 -23.38 7.76
C ARG A 301 3.64 -22.97 8.87
N HIS A 302 3.89 -21.69 9.01
CA HIS A 302 4.79 -21.14 10.02
C HIS A 302 4.06 -20.59 11.26
N SER A 303 2.76 -20.91 11.40
CA SER A 303 1.94 -20.51 12.56
C SER A 303 1.85 -18.99 12.76
N VAL A 304 1.99 -18.22 11.68
CA VAL A 304 1.78 -16.78 11.68
C VAL A 304 0.32 -16.51 11.30
N ALA A 305 -0.42 -15.85 12.21
CA ALA A 305 -1.84 -15.57 12.00
C ALA A 305 -2.04 -14.63 10.79
N PHE A 306 -2.85 -15.05 9.83
CA PHE A 306 -3.15 -14.27 8.63
C PHE A 306 -4.58 -14.55 8.12
N ALA A 307 -5.48 -14.87 9.02
CA ALA A 307 -6.88 -15.07 8.67
C ALA A 307 -7.57 -13.73 8.45
N ARG A 308 -8.48 -13.71 7.48
CA ARG A 308 -9.32 -12.54 7.25
C ARG A 308 -10.14 -12.24 8.51
N LEU A 309 -10.19 -10.99 8.93
CA LEU A 309 -10.98 -10.55 10.10
C LEU A 309 -12.48 -10.71 9.87
N ASP A 310 -12.90 -10.63 8.63
CA ASP A 310 -14.24 -10.98 8.19
C ASP A 310 -14.20 -12.35 7.53
N ALA A 311 -14.71 -13.34 8.24
CA ALA A 311 -14.68 -14.75 7.80
C ALA A 311 -15.73 -15.09 6.72
N THR A 312 -16.60 -14.15 6.34
CA THR A 312 -17.60 -14.39 5.30
C THR A 312 -16.97 -14.24 3.91
N ASP A 313 -16.87 -15.37 3.20
CA ASP A 313 -16.54 -15.36 1.78
C ASP A 313 -17.55 -14.49 1.01
N PRO A 314 -17.09 -13.50 0.20
CA PRO A 314 -17.99 -12.71 -0.64
C PRO A 314 -18.95 -13.57 -1.47
N GLU A 315 -18.47 -14.66 -2.04
CA GLU A 315 -19.32 -15.57 -2.83
C GLU A 315 -20.36 -16.30 -1.98
N GLN A 316 -20.13 -16.45 -0.69
CA GLN A 316 -21.09 -17.07 0.24
C GLN A 316 -22.13 -16.06 0.73
N GLN A 317 -21.97 -14.76 0.48
CA GLN A 317 -23.04 -13.79 0.74
C GLN A 317 -24.12 -13.91 -0.35
N PRO A 318 -25.37 -14.21 0.03
CA PRO A 318 -26.43 -14.45 -0.96
C PRO A 318 -26.66 -13.31 -1.94
N LEU A 319 -26.37 -12.07 -1.53
CA LEU A 319 -26.53 -10.87 -2.36
C LEU A 319 -25.37 -10.64 -3.32
N LEU A 320 -24.16 -11.12 -3.00
CA LEU A 320 -22.97 -11.00 -3.84
C LEU A 320 -22.73 -12.24 -4.71
N ALA A 321 -23.54 -13.28 -4.57
CA ALA A 321 -23.43 -14.47 -5.41
C ALA A 321 -23.57 -14.12 -6.90
N LEU A 322 -22.75 -14.76 -7.73
CA LEU A 322 -22.64 -14.48 -9.17
C LEU A 322 -23.99 -14.58 -9.92
N ASP A 323 -24.85 -15.52 -9.50
CA ASP A 323 -26.17 -15.76 -10.06
C ASP A 323 -27.19 -14.65 -9.69
N ARG A 324 -26.88 -13.81 -8.72
CA ARG A 324 -27.69 -12.67 -8.28
C ARG A 324 -27.42 -11.40 -9.06
N VAL A 325 -26.30 -11.31 -9.76
CA VAL A 325 -25.96 -10.12 -10.53
C VAL A 325 -26.91 -9.98 -11.73
N PRO A 326 -27.70 -8.89 -11.81
CA PRO A 326 -28.67 -8.73 -12.88
C PRO A 326 -27.98 -8.60 -14.24
N ASN A 327 -28.59 -9.20 -15.26
CA ASN A 327 -28.20 -9.02 -16.67
C ASN A 327 -26.77 -9.47 -17.05
N ILE A 328 -26.06 -10.23 -16.23
CA ILE A 328 -24.77 -10.81 -16.65
C ILE A 328 -25.02 -11.84 -17.76
N ARG A 329 -24.66 -11.48 -18.99
CA ARG A 329 -24.86 -12.35 -20.18
C ARG A 329 -23.57 -12.88 -20.79
N SER A 330 -22.40 -12.31 -20.44
CA SER A 330 -21.13 -12.68 -21.05
C SER A 330 -20.16 -13.27 -20.02
N ASP A 331 -19.31 -14.19 -20.47
CA ASP A 331 -18.25 -14.76 -19.64
C ASP A 331 -17.21 -13.71 -19.24
N ALA A 332 -17.01 -12.68 -20.09
CA ALA A 332 -16.17 -11.54 -19.75
C ALA A 332 -16.70 -10.81 -18.52
N CYS A 333 -18.00 -10.52 -18.44
CA CYS A 333 -18.61 -9.86 -17.27
C CYS A 333 -18.59 -10.75 -16.03
N ARG A 334 -18.75 -12.09 -16.19
CA ARG A 334 -18.58 -13.05 -15.08
C ARG A 334 -17.14 -13.01 -14.55
N GLY A 335 -16.18 -12.99 -15.46
CA GLY A 335 -14.76 -12.85 -15.11
C GLY A 335 -14.44 -11.55 -14.38
N LEU A 336 -14.97 -10.41 -14.85
CA LEU A 336 -14.81 -9.12 -14.18
C LEU A 336 -15.49 -9.08 -12.80
N TYR A 337 -16.64 -9.75 -12.64
CA TYR A 337 -17.30 -9.85 -11.34
C TYR A 337 -16.50 -10.69 -10.34
N ARG A 338 -15.92 -11.81 -10.77
CA ARG A 338 -14.99 -12.56 -9.93
C ARG A 338 -13.78 -11.74 -9.53
N ALA A 339 -13.19 -10.98 -10.47
CA ALA A 339 -12.10 -10.07 -10.16
C ALA A 339 -12.54 -8.99 -9.16
N PHE A 340 -13.78 -8.48 -9.26
CA PHE A 340 -14.36 -7.58 -8.26
C PHE A 340 -14.43 -8.22 -6.87
N LEU A 341 -14.90 -9.48 -6.78
CA LEU A 341 -14.99 -10.18 -5.49
C LEU A 341 -13.61 -10.42 -4.84
N GLU A 342 -12.57 -10.65 -5.65
CA GLU A 342 -11.21 -10.94 -5.21
C GLU A 342 -10.41 -9.66 -4.92
N ALA A 343 -10.74 -8.54 -5.56
CA ALA A 343 -9.97 -7.30 -5.45
C ALA A 343 -10.09 -6.66 -4.06
N PRO A 344 -9.02 -6.04 -3.54
CA PRO A 344 -9.11 -5.17 -2.38
C PRO A 344 -9.96 -3.92 -2.71
N GLY A 345 -10.59 -3.33 -1.71
CA GLY A 345 -11.27 -2.04 -1.86
C GLY A 345 -10.28 -0.85 -1.87
N PRO A 346 -10.76 0.35 -2.24
CA PRO A 346 -12.13 0.56 -2.75
C PRO A 346 -12.34 -0.11 -4.10
N ARG A 347 -13.49 -0.73 -4.29
CA ARG A 347 -13.83 -1.45 -5.53
C ARG A 347 -15.30 -1.26 -5.90
N ALA A 348 -15.60 -1.27 -7.19
CA ALA A 348 -16.96 -1.14 -7.67
C ALA A 348 -17.21 -1.98 -8.91
N TYR A 349 -18.45 -2.48 -9.04
CA TYR A 349 -18.91 -3.20 -10.20
C TYR A 349 -20.20 -2.58 -10.73
N ALA A 350 -20.22 -2.24 -12.00
CA ALA A 350 -21.36 -1.62 -12.68
C ALA A 350 -21.92 -2.55 -13.75
N VAL A 351 -23.23 -2.47 -13.96
CA VAL A 351 -23.95 -3.24 -14.99
C VAL A 351 -24.91 -2.35 -15.77
N SER A 352 -25.20 -2.73 -16.99
CA SER A 352 -26.22 -2.09 -17.86
C SER A 352 -27.38 -3.01 -18.13
N ALA A 353 -28.51 -2.47 -18.59
CA ALA A 353 -29.68 -3.26 -18.97
C ALA A 353 -29.41 -4.24 -20.14
N ASP A 354 -28.48 -3.90 -21.04
CA ASP A 354 -28.09 -4.74 -22.18
C ASP A 354 -27.02 -5.78 -21.83
N GLY A 355 -26.65 -5.92 -20.55
CA GLY A 355 -25.75 -6.98 -20.05
C GLY A 355 -24.26 -6.65 -20.22
N ARG A 356 -23.91 -5.39 -20.36
CA ARG A 356 -22.52 -4.91 -20.29
C ARG A 356 -22.14 -4.59 -18.87
N CYS A 357 -20.85 -4.53 -18.60
CA CYS A 357 -20.34 -4.34 -17.26
C CYS A 357 -19.07 -3.53 -17.23
N GLY A 358 -18.75 -3.00 -16.07
CA GLY A 358 -17.50 -2.33 -15.75
C GLY A 358 -17.06 -2.67 -14.34
N PHE A 359 -15.77 -2.72 -14.11
CA PHE A 359 -15.15 -3.00 -12.84
C PHE A 359 -13.97 -2.07 -12.61
N ALA A 360 -13.84 -1.57 -11.40
CA ALA A 360 -12.67 -0.84 -10.96
C ALA A 360 -12.33 -1.20 -9.52
N ALA A 361 -11.05 -1.19 -9.19
CA ALA A 361 -10.57 -1.42 -7.83
C ALA A 361 -9.29 -0.64 -7.55
N GLY A 362 -9.07 -0.33 -6.27
CA GLY A 362 -7.87 0.35 -5.80
C GLY A 362 -7.80 1.84 -6.15
N LEU A 363 -8.87 2.43 -6.65
CA LEU A 363 -8.97 3.84 -7.01
C LEU A 363 -9.99 4.52 -6.09
N GLN A 364 -9.71 5.74 -5.63
CA GLN A 364 -10.68 6.50 -4.81
C GLN A 364 -11.99 6.74 -5.53
N ASP A 365 -11.93 6.89 -6.86
CA ASP A 365 -13.05 7.06 -7.77
C ASP A 365 -13.54 5.76 -8.42
N ALA A 366 -13.30 4.61 -7.79
CA ALA A 366 -13.64 3.28 -8.33
C ALA A 366 -15.10 3.19 -8.83
N ARG A 367 -16.04 3.87 -8.16
CA ARG A 367 -17.46 3.93 -8.56
C ARG A 367 -17.63 4.56 -9.94
N ASP A 368 -17.05 5.73 -10.14
CA ASP A 368 -17.17 6.49 -11.39
C ASP A 368 -16.43 5.78 -12.53
N VAL A 369 -15.26 5.22 -12.24
CA VAL A 369 -14.48 4.45 -13.20
C VAL A 369 -15.22 3.19 -13.63
N ALA A 370 -15.86 2.46 -12.72
CA ALA A 370 -16.65 1.28 -13.07
C ALA A 370 -17.85 1.63 -13.97
N ILE A 371 -18.56 2.72 -13.66
CA ILE A 371 -19.65 3.23 -14.50
C ILE A 371 -19.10 3.64 -15.87
N GLN A 372 -18.00 4.37 -15.94
CA GLN A 372 -17.39 4.80 -17.18
C GLN A 372 -16.94 3.63 -18.05
N GLN A 373 -16.30 2.63 -17.46
CA GLN A 373 -15.87 1.43 -18.19
C GLN A 373 -17.07 0.64 -18.75
N CYS A 374 -18.13 0.48 -17.96
CA CYS A 374 -19.38 -0.10 -18.44
C CYS A 374 -19.96 0.72 -19.60
N GLY A 375 -20.02 2.04 -19.46
CA GLY A 375 -20.60 2.96 -20.47
C GLY A 375 -19.85 2.98 -21.81
N ARG A 376 -18.55 2.63 -21.84
CA ARG A 376 -17.79 2.53 -23.11
C ARG A 376 -18.28 1.40 -24.02
N VAL A 377 -18.94 0.39 -23.48
CA VAL A 377 -19.38 -0.81 -24.21
C VAL A 377 -20.89 -1.02 -24.18
N ALA A 378 -21.61 -0.31 -23.33
CA ALA A 378 -23.05 -0.40 -23.18
C ALA A 378 -23.77 0.50 -24.23
N LYS A 379 -24.94 0.03 -24.68
CA LYS A 379 -25.85 0.82 -25.52
C LYS A 379 -26.80 1.72 -24.73
N GLY A 380 -26.84 1.53 -23.40
CA GLY A 380 -27.67 2.28 -22.46
C GLY A 380 -26.90 2.68 -21.23
N GLY A 381 -27.60 3.32 -20.26
CA GLY A 381 -26.97 3.74 -19.01
C GLY A 381 -26.46 2.56 -18.19
N CYS A 382 -25.35 2.78 -17.47
CA CYS A 382 -24.82 1.86 -16.50
C CYS A 382 -25.14 2.34 -15.09
N SER A 383 -25.39 1.38 -14.19
CA SER A 383 -25.61 1.64 -12.78
C SER A 383 -24.72 0.73 -11.93
N LEU A 384 -24.31 1.20 -10.78
CA LEU A 384 -23.58 0.38 -9.83
C LEU A 384 -24.44 -0.81 -9.37
N TYR A 385 -23.88 -1.98 -9.43
CA TYR A 385 -24.46 -3.17 -8.84
C TYR A 385 -23.94 -3.39 -7.41
N ALA A 386 -22.64 -3.40 -7.24
CA ALA A 386 -22.00 -3.60 -5.96
C ALA A 386 -20.82 -2.63 -5.77
N VAL A 387 -20.61 -2.25 -4.52
CA VAL A 387 -19.48 -1.43 -4.07
C VAL A 387 -18.89 -2.11 -2.86
N ASP A 388 -17.60 -2.33 -2.88
CA ASP A 388 -16.86 -3.06 -1.84
C ASP A 388 -17.50 -4.42 -1.49
N GLY A 389 -18.20 -4.52 -0.38
CA GLY A 389 -18.88 -5.74 0.06
C GLY A 389 -20.41 -5.67 0.00
N GLU A 390 -20.99 -4.60 -0.54
CA GLU A 390 -22.43 -4.39 -0.51
C GLU A 390 -23.04 -4.29 -1.90
N VAL A 391 -24.24 -4.87 -2.06
CA VAL A 391 -25.08 -4.68 -3.23
C VAL A 391 -25.83 -3.36 -3.10
N VAL A 392 -25.46 -2.39 -3.91
CA VAL A 392 -26.09 -1.06 -3.96
C VAL A 392 -27.17 -0.95 -5.03
N TRP A 393 -27.41 -2.05 -5.76
CA TRP A 393 -28.42 -2.12 -6.81
C TRP A 393 -29.82 -1.95 -6.24
N LYS A 394 -30.51 -0.89 -6.64
CA LYS A 394 -31.93 -0.71 -6.36
C LYS A 394 -32.72 -1.25 -7.54
N GLN A 395 -33.39 -2.37 -7.41
CA GLN A 395 -34.41 -2.75 -8.38
C GLN A 395 -35.44 -1.61 -8.47
N SER A 396 -35.53 -1.00 -9.65
CA SER A 396 -36.63 -0.08 -9.93
C SER A 396 -37.94 -0.85 -9.72
N ALA A 397 -38.87 -0.27 -8.98
CA ALA A 397 -40.18 -0.86 -8.64
C ALA A 397 -41.15 -0.98 -9.86
N ALA A 398 -40.62 -1.08 -11.08
CA ALA A 398 -41.37 -1.30 -12.30
C ALA A 398 -41.32 -2.78 -12.67
N GLY A 399 -42.18 -3.61 -12.06
CA GLY A 399 -42.29 -5.03 -12.41
C GLY A 399 -43.10 -5.91 -11.46
N GLN A 400 -43.79 -5.35 -10.49
CA GLN A 400 -44.84 -6.10 -9.77
C GLN A 400 -46.20 -5.78 -10.42
N SER A 401 -46.53 -6.47 -11.51
CA SER A 401 -47.92 -6.64 -11.92
C SER A 401 -48.61 -7.47 -10.83
N ALA A 402 -49.63 -6.89 -10.23
CA ALA A 402 -50.47 -7.53 -9.24
C ALA A 402 -51.06 -8.87 -9.80
N PRO A 403 -51.23 -9.88 -8.96
CA PRO A 403 -51.97 -11.06 -9.38
C PRO A 403 -53.42 -10.63 -9.55
N THR A 404 -53.92 -10.78 -10.78
CA THR A 404 -55.35 -10.76 -11.09
C THR A 404 -56.04 -11.88 -10.31
N GLN A 405 -57.11 -11.51 -9.62
CA GLN A 405 -58.04 -12.38 -8.93
C GLN A 405 -58.70 -13.37 -9.90
#